data_854c38b00bb96e8bd3c80f932e064786
#
_entry.id   854c38b00bb96e8bd3c80f932e064786
#
_cell.length_a   1.000
_cell.length_b   1.000
_cell.length_c   1.000
_cell.angle_alpha   90.00
_cell.angle_beta   90.00
_cell.angle_gamma   90.00
#
_symmetry.space_group_name_H-M   'P 1'
#
loop_
_entity.id
_entity.type
_entity.pdbx_description
1 polymer ?
#
loop_
_entity_poly.entity_id
_entity_poly.type
_entity_poly.pdbx_seq_one_letter_code
_entity_poly.pdbx_strand_id
1 'polypeptide(L)'
;DGMGMTAHLFMGKWITPVHGLRIGVNLGYLPSSIYDSKIKKGGGSLDYLLNMSSLAYGYNANRCFELVGIAGIEAGYSKVGDNSDRSEKYPDLKGGGQLYYGAHLGLQGNVRLSSTLDLFVEPRIGWYNDGFAYTESWRNYKMAGSVLVGLTYMPAAPMGTKIHFDDFDKSSFLNHMFISLSGGISTLK
;
A
#
# COMPACT_ATOMS: atom_id res chain seq x y z
N ASP A 1 -9.66 14.86 13.51
CA ASP A 1 -8.59 14.11 12.82
C ASP A 1 -8.27 12.86 13.63
N GLY A 2 -8.65 11.69 13.12
CA GLY A 2 -8.44 10.41 13.79
C GLY A 2 -7.32 9.62 13.12
N MET A 3 -6.55 8.88 13.92
CA MET A 3 -5.51 7.99 13.44
C MET A 3 -6.09 6.59 13.27
N GLY A 4 -6.08 6.06 12.04
CA GLY A 4 -6.53 4.72 11.72
C GLY A 4 -5.36 3.74 11.62
N MET A 5 -5.68 2.44 11.61
CA MET A 5 -4.72 1.36 11.38
C MET A 5 -5.07 0.61 10.10
N THR A 6 -4.04 0.19 9.38
CA THR A 6 -4.19 -0.59 8.15
C THR A 6 -3.23 -1.75 8.13
N ALA A 7 -3.64 -2.85 7.49
CA ALA A 7 -2.79 -3.99 7.17
C ALA A 7 -2.86 -4.24 5.67
N HIS A 8 -1.72 -4.53 5.06
CA HIS A 8 -1.61 -4.77 3.63
C HIS A 8 -0.83 -6.06 3.38
N LEU A 9 -1.30 -6.83 2.42
CA LEU A 9 -0.58 -7.96 1.84
C LEU A 9 -0.36 -7.65 0.36
N PHE A 10 0.89 -7.69 -0.07
CA PHE A 10 1.29 -7.42 -1.45
C PHE A 10 1.95 -8.65 -2.07
N MET A 11 1.75 -8.79 -3.36
CA MET A 11 2.51 -9.70 -4.21
C MET A 11 2.97 -8.93 -5.43
N GLY A 12 4.24 -9.02 -5.77
CA GLY A 12 4.80 -8.27 -6.88
C GLY A 12 5.91 -9.00 -7.60
N LYS A 13 6.32 -8.41 -8.70
CA LYS A 13 7.40 -8.91 -9.54
C LYS A 13 8.20 -7.75 -10.11
N TRP A 14 9.51 -7.84 -10.04
CA TRP A 14 10.41 -6.99 -10.80
C TRP A 14 10.49 -7.50 -12.24
N ILE A 15 10.10 -6.65 -13.20
CA ILE A 15 10.14 -6.95 -14.64
C ILE A 15 11.53 -6.64 -15.20
N THR A 16 12.16 -5.61 -14.65
CA THR A 16 13.55 -5.21 -14.89
C THR A 16 14.18 -4.84 -13.56
N PRO A 17 15.50 -4.61 -13.47
CA PRO A 17 16.13 -4.10 -12.25
C PRO A 17 15.56 -2.76 -11.74
N VAL A 18 14.87 -2.02 -12.60
CA VAL A 18 14.34 -0.68 -12.32
C VAL A 18 12.82 -0.68 -12.20
N HIS A 19 12.13 -1.52 -12.96
CA HIS A 19 10.67 -1.48 -13.09
C HIS A 19 10.02 -2.73 -12.51
N GLY A 20 9.03 -2.55 -11.68
CA GLY A 20 8.24 -3.63 -11.09
C GLY A 20 6.75 -3.32 -11.08
N LEU A 21 5.96 -4.35 -10.89
CA LEU A 21 4.52 -4.27 -10.65
C LEU A 21 4.17 -5.01 -9.36
N ARG A 22 3.19 -4.48 -8.64
CA ARG A 22 2.71 -5.03 -7.38
C ARG A 22 1.19 -4.96 -7.34
N ILE A 23 0.56 -6.05 -6.94
CA ILE A 23 -0.86 -6.08 -6.56
C ILE A 23 -0.95 -6.24 -5.05
N GLY A 24 -1.99 -5.68 -4.45
CA GLY A 24 -2.17 -5.74 -3.01
C GLY A 24 -3.62 -5.89 -2.61
N VAL A 25 -3.82 -6.44 -1.42
CA VAL A 25 -5.07 -6.34 -0.68
C VAL A 25 -4.83 -5.61 0.61
N ASN A 26 -5.77 -4.79 1.01
CA ASN A 26 -5.69 -4.01 2.23
C ASN A 26 -6.96 -4.16 3.06
N LEU A 27 -6.76 -4.10 4.36
CA LEU A 27 -7.82 -4.06 5.37
C LEU A 27 -7.44 -3.00 6.39
N GLY A 28 -8.43 -2.26 6.89
CA GLY A 28 -8.15 -1.24 7.88
C GLY A 28 -9.38 -0.63 8.50
N TYR A 29 -9.14 0.24 9.45
CA TYR A 29 -10.18 1.09 10.01
C TYR A 29 -9.67 2.52 10.15
N LEU A 30 -10.57 3.48 9.97
CA LEU A 30 -10.36 4.90 10.22
C LEU A 30 -11.37 5.35 11.27
N PRO A 31 -10.93 5.96 12.38
CA PRO A 31 -11.86 6.60 13.30
C PRO A 31 -12.46 7.82 12.60
N SER A 32 -13.75 7.99 12.70
CA SER A 32 -14.45 9.17 12.20
C SER A 32 -14.82 10.06 13.39
N SER A 33 -14.23 11.25 13.43
CA SER A 33 -14.59 12.25 14.45
C SER A 33 -15.99 12.83 14.25
N ILE A 34 -16.54 12.72 13.04
CA ILE A 34 -17.88 13.27 12.71
C ILE A 34 -18.98 12.35 13.23
N TYR A 35 -18.71 11.03 13.30
CA TYR A 35 -19.76 10.04 13.59
C TYR A 35 -19.54 9.25 14.87
N ASP A 36 -18.48 9.55 15.63
CA ASP A 36 -18.06 8.77 16.82
C ASP A 36 -18.03 7.25 16.56
N SER A 37 -17.71 6.87 15.34
CA SER A 37 -17.74 5.49 14.85
C SER A 37 -16.49 5.15 14.05
N LYS A 38 -16.19 3.84 13.92
CA LYS A 38 -15.05 3.34 13.14
C LYS A 38 -15.50 2.99 11.72
N ILE A 39 -14.86 3.57 10.71
CA ILE A 39 -15.06 3.18 9.31
C ILE A 39 -14.14 1.99 9.04
N LYS A 40 -14.71 0.83 8.74
CA LYS A 40 -13.97 -0.34 8.28
C LYS A 40 -13.82 -0.26 6.77
N LYS A 41 -12.62 -0.54 6.26
CA LYS A 41 -12.34 -0.56 4.83
C LYS A 41 -11.62 -1.82 4.42
N GLY A 42 -11.86 -2.26 3.20
CA GLY A 42 -11.12 -3.35 2.56
C GLY A 42 -11.07 -3.12 1.06
N GLY A 43 -9.95 -3.39 0.43
CA GLY A 43 -9.78 -3.12 -0.98
C GLY A 43 -8.59 -3.83 -1.60
N GLY A 44 -8.38 -3.56 -2.88
CA GLY A 44 -7.25 -4.01 -3.65
C GLY A 44 -6.53 -2.85 -4.30
N SER A 45 -5.24 -3.00 -4.52
CA SER A 45 -4.39 -2.02 -5.21
C SER A 45 -3.60 -2.66 -6.34
N LEU A 46 -3.26 -1.84 -7.32
CA LEU A 46 -2.30 -2.13 -8.38
C LEU A 46 -1.27 -1.00 -8.39
N ASP A 47 -0.01 -1.35 -8.17
CA ASP A 47 1.08 -0.41 -8.01
C ASP A 47 2.17 -0.66 -9.05
N TYR A 48 2.66 0.43 -9.62
CA TYR A 48 3.90 0.48 -10.39
C TYR A 48 5.04 0.85 -9.45
N LEU A 49 6.16 0.14 -9.55
CA LEU A 49 7.35 0.31 -8.74
C LEU A 49 8.51 0.80 -9.61
N LEU A 50 9.18 1.85 -9.15
CA LEU A 50 10.37 2.40 -9.79
C LEU A 50 11.54 2.33 -8.79
N ASN A 51 12.50 1.44 -9.00
CA ASN A 51 13.71 1.37 -8.17
C ASN A 51 14.64 2.53 -8.50
N MET A 52 14.50 3.62 -7.73
CA MET A 52 15.26 4.85 -7.89
C MET A 52 16.75 4.65 -7.62
N SER A 53 17.08 3.77 -6.69
CA SER A 53 18.47 3.44 -6.39
C SER A 53 19.15 2.71 -7.55
N SER A 54 18.45 1.77 -8.19
CA SER A 54 18.97 1.07 -9.38
C SER A 54 19.02 1.96 -10.60
N LEU A 55 18.08 2.90 -10.73
CA LEU A 55 18.05 3.89 -11.81
C LEU A 55 19.25 4.86 -11.73
N ALA A 56 19.57 5.33 -10.51
CA ALA A 56 20.61 6.35 -10.33
C ALA A 56 22.03 5.77 -10.28
N TYR A 57 22.20 4.58 -9.70
CA TYR A 57 23.51 4.01 -9.38
C TYR A 57 23.77 2.64 -10.01
N GLY A 58 22.89 2.18 -10.89
CA GLY A 58 22.92 0.84 -11.44
C GLY A 58 22.43 -0.23 -10.45
N TYR A 59 22.21 -1.44 -10.97
CA TYR A 59 21.79 -2.58 -10.17
C TYR A 59 22.96 -3.10 -9.31
N ASN A 60 22.68 -3.36 -8.03
CA ASN A 60 23.65 -3.98 -7.10
C ASN A 60 22.92 -4.91 -6.14
N ALA A 61 23.10 -6.22 -6.33
CA ALA A 61 22.49 -7.26 -5.51
C ALA A 61 22.89 -7.22 -4.02
N ASN A 62 24.04 -6.61 -3.70
CA ASN A 62 24.55 -6.51 -2.32
C ASN A 62 24.22 -5.16 -1.66
N ARG A 63 23.37 -4.35 -2.27
CA ARG A 63 22.96 -3.07 -1.69
C ARG A 63 22.14 -3.32 -0.43
N CYS A 64 22.58 -2.70 0.69
CA CYS A 64 21.86 -2.81 1.97
C CYS A 64 20.62 -1.94 2.04
N PHE A 65 20.58 -0.83 1.29
CA PHE A 65 19.46 0.10 1.28
C PHE A 65 19.02 0.41 -0.16
N GLU A 66 17.74 0.31 -0.42
CA GLU A 66 17.13 0.67 -1.70
C GLU A 66 15.95 1.63 -1.51
N LEU A 67 15.85 2.59 -2.42
CA LEU A 67 14.75 3.54 -2.50
C LEU A 67 13.90 3.23 -3.72
N VAL A 68 12.59 3.03 -3.50
CA VAL A 68 11.62 2.68 -4.53
C VAL A 68 10.50 3.71 -4.53
N GLY A 69 10.27 4.36 -5.67
CA GLY A 69 9.09 5.18 -5.92
C GLY A 69 7.90 4.28 -6.27
N ILE A 70 6.72 4.65 -5.79
CA ILE A 70 5.48 3.91 -5.99
C ILE A 70 4.42 4.84 -6.54
N ALA A 71 3.72 4.39 -7.58
CA ALA A 71 2.52 5.03 -8.09
C ALA A 71 1.46 3.97 -8.33
N GLY A 72 0.29 4.12 -7.73
CA GLY A 72 -0.73 3.09 -7.78
C GLY A 72 -2.15 3.60 -7.78
N ILE A 73 -3.05 2.70 -8.10
CA ILE A 73 -4.50 2.87 -7.99
C ILE A 73 -5.04 1.87 -6.96
N GLU A 74 -6.09 2.26 -6.28
CA GLU A 74 -6.74 1.45 -5.25
C GLU A 74 -8.25 1.54 -5.41
N ALA A 75 -8.93 0.42 -5.22
CA ALA A 75 -10.38 0.37 -5.15
C ALA A 75 -10.82 -0.62 -4.06
N GLY A 76 -11.94 -0.34 -3.43
CA GLY A 76 -12.42 -1.18 -2.35
C GLY A 76 -13.78 -0.75 -1.82
N TYR A 77 -14.11 -1.29 -0.67
CA TYR A 77 -15.38 -1.06 -0.01
C TYR A 77 -15.13 -0.53 1.40
N SER A 78 -15.84 0.53 1.76
CA SER A 78 -15.85 1.07 3.11
C SER A 78 -17.22 0.86 3.75
N LYS A 79 -17.25 0.49 5.02
CA LYS A 79 -18.47 0.34 5.81
C LYS A 79 -18.32 1.04 7.14
N VAL A 80 -19.31 1.83 7.51
CA VAL A 80 -19.38 2.44 8.84
C VAL A 80 -19.97 1.43 9.82
N GLY A 81 -19.39 1.29 11.01
CA GLY A 81 -19.89 0.41 12.07
C GLY A 81 -21.29 0.87 12.54
N ASP A 82 -22.19 -0.09 12.77
CA ASP A 82 -23.50 0.16 13.39
C ASP A 82 -23.28 0.46 14.88
N ASN A 83 -23.46 1.73 15.27
CA ASN A 83 -23.73 2.09 16.66
C ASN A 83 -25.21 2.45 16.78
N SER A 84 -25.90 1.86 17.75
CA SER A 84 -27.33 2.08 18.00
C SER A 84 -27.71 3.55 18.23
N ASP A 85 -26.82 4.32 18.84
CA ASP A 85 -27.02 5.75 19.12
C ASP A 85 -27.00 6.64 17.88
N ARG A 86 -26.54 6.10 16.74
CA ARG A 86 -26.39 6.80 15.48
C ARG A 86 -27.68 6.88 14.68
N SER A 87 -28.49 5.85 14.72
CA SER A 87 -29.76 5.80 13.97
C SER A 87 -30.77 6.85 14.46
N GLU A 88 -30.62 7.27 15.72
CA GLU A 88 -31.48 8.29 16.34
C GLU A 88 -31.03 9.71 15.97
N LYS A 89 -29.70 9.94 15.80
CA LYS A 89 -29.14 11.26 15.53
C LYS A 89 -29.05 11.60 14.02
N TYR A 90 -28.95 10.58 13.16
CA TYR A 90 -28.78 10.72 11.71
C TYR A 90 -29.60 9.66 10.95
N PRO A 91 -30.95 9.80 10.88
CA PRO A 91 -31.83 8.78 10.29
C PRO A 91 -31.62 8.58 8.78
N ASP A 92 -31.05 9.56 8.09
CA ASP A 92 -30.80 9.50 6.63
C ASP A 92 -29.50 8.76 6.26
N LEU A 93 -28.64 8.48 7.22
CA LEU A 93 -27.40 7.72 6.99
C LEU A 93 -27.68 6.22 7.13
N LYS A 94 -28.24 5.63 6.09
CA LYS A 94 -28.40 4.17 5.99
C LYS A 94 -27.03 3.52 6.15
N GLY A 95 -26.91 2.61 7.13
CA GLY A 95 -25.74 1.77 7.39
C GLY A 95 -25.43 0.85 6.20
N GLY A 96 -24.94 1.42 5.11
CA GLY A 96 -24.54 0.73 3.90
C GLY A 96 -23.03 0.83 3.66
N GLY A 97 -22.48 -0.09 2.88
CA GLY A 97 -21.12 0.05 2.41
C GLY A 97 -21.07 0.94 1.17
N GLN A 98 -19.98 1.69 1.00
CA GLN A 98 -19.74 2.52 -0.18
C GLN A 98 -18.49 2.05 -0.91
N LEU A 99 -18.57 2.07 -2.24
CA LEU A 99 -17.41 1.83 -3.09
C LEU A 99 -16.47 3.03 -3.03
N TYR A 100 -15.20 2.81 -2.75
CA TYR A 100 -14.17 3.83 -2.90
C TYR A 100 -13.17 3.44 -3.98
N TYR A 101 -12.58 4.44 -4.59
CA TYR A 101 -11.47 4.31 -5.53
C TYR A 101 -10.60 5.55 -5.44
N GLY A 102 -9.34 5.38 -5.81
CA GLY A 102 -8.38 6.48 -5.78
C GLY A 102 -7.05 6.11 -6.36
N ALA A 103 -6.15 7.07 -6.30
CA ALA A 103 -4.75 6.91 -6.69
C ALA A 103 -3.85 7.30 -5.52
N HIS A 104 -2.67 6.70 -5.46
CA HIS A 104 -1.70 7.04 -4.44
C HIS A 104 -0.28 7.09 -4.99
N LEU A 105 0.54 7.86 -4.30
CA LEU A 105 1.98 7.92 -4.50
C LEU A 105 2.66 7.54 -3.18
N GLY A 106 3.76 6.83 -3.27
CA GLY A 106 4.54 6.40 -2.12
C GLY A 106 6.03 6.41 -2.41
N LEU A 107 6.79 6.41 -1.33
CA LEU A 107 8.24 6.27 -1.37
C LEU A 107 8.62 5.17 -0.38
N GLN A 108 9.17 4.06 -0.86
CA GLN A 108 9.51 2.92 -0.03
C GLN A 108 11.03 2.84 0.15
N GLY A 109 11.47 2.88 1.40
CA GLY A 109 12.85 2.58 1.78
C GLY A 109 12.97 1.13 2.23
N ASN A 110 13.78 0.33 1.53
CA ASN A 110 14.05 -1.07 1.86
C ASN A 110 15.39 -1.20 2.53
N VAL A 111 15.45 -1.94 3.63
CA VAL A 111 16.69 -2.33 4.31
C VAL A 111 16.80 -3.85 4.25
N ARG A 112 17.87 -4.35 3.64
CA ARG A 112 18.13 -5.78 3.52
C ARG A 112 18.53 -6.39 4.85
N LEU A 113 17.74 -7.35 5.33
CA LEU A 113 18.01 -8.13 6.54
C LEU A 113 18.73 -9.45 6.22
N SER A 114 18.37 -10.07 5.09
CA SER A 114 19.01 -11.30 4.60
C SER A 114 18.94 -11.37 3.07
N SER A 115 19.43 -12.45 2.46
CA SER A 115 19.36 -12.67 1.02
C SER A 115 17.90 -12.74 0.50
N THR A 116 16.95 -13.10 1.36
CA THR A 116 15.53 -13.33 0.98
C THR A 116 14.56 -12.42 1.71
N LEU A 117 15.02 -11.59 2.66
CA LEU A 117 14.15 -10.81 3.53
C LEU A 117 14.61 -9.35 3.61
N ASP A 118 13.70 -8.44 3.29
CA ASP A 118 13.88 -6.99 3.44
C ASP A 118 12.86 -6.44 4.44
N LEU A 119 13.30 -5.49 5.27
CA LEU A 119 12.42 -4.60 6.05
C LEU A 119 12.13 -3.37 5.21
N PHE A 120 10.91 -2.87 5.21
CA PHE A 120 10.58 -1.64 4.51
C PHE A 120 9.76 -0.67 5.35
N VAL A 121 9.92 0.61 5.03
CA VAL A 121 9.08 1.71 5.49
C VAL A 121 8.58 2.46 4.26
N GLU A 122 7.27 2.69 4.18
CA GLU A 122 6.62 3.31 3.03
C GLU A 122 5.66 4.42 3.49
N PRO A 123 6.10 5.69 3.53
CA PRO A 123 5.19 6.82 3.53
C PRO A 123 4.43 6.90 2.21
N ARG A 124 3.12 7.14 2.30
CA ARG A 124 2.20 7.16 1.17
C ARG A 124 1.21 8.31 1.31
N ILE A 125 0.88 8.93 0.20
CA ILE A 125 -0.19 9.91 0.08
C ILE A 125 -1.15 9.45 -1.01
N GLY A 126 -2.45 9.52 -0.75
CA GLY A 126 -3.48 9.09 -1.69
C GLY A 126 -4.61 10.09 -1.79
N TRP A 127 -5.26 10.08 -2.94
CA TRP A 127 -6.45 10.85 -3.26
C TRP A 127 -7.56 9.86 -3.60
N TYR A 128 -8.64 9.94 -2.84
CA TYR A 128 -9.75 9.00 -2.90
C TYR A 128 -11.07 9.74 -3.07
N ASN A 129 -12.06 9.09 -3.69
CA ASN A 129 -13.41 9.62 -3.77
C ASN A 129 -14.09 9.64 -2.37
N ASP A 130 -15.26 10.28 -2.27
CA ASP A 130 -16.00 10.44 -1.01
C ASP A 130 -16.39 9.14 -0.32
N GLY A 131 -16.53 8.04 -1.07
CA GLY A 131 -16.76 6.70 -0.52
C GLY A 131 -15.70 6.23 0.48
N PHE A 132 -14.48 6.76 0.39
CA PHE A 132 -13.39 6.44 1.32
C PHE A 132 -13.64 6.93 2.75
N ALA A 133 -14.26 8.09 2.90
CA ALA A 133 -14.48 8.74 4.20
C ALA A 133 -15.96 8.78 4.63
N TYR A 134 -16.86 8.26 3.82
CA TYR A 134 -18.30 8.24 4.09
C TYR A 134 -18.91 9.63 4.36
N THR A 135 -18.44 10.67 3.68
CA THR A 135 -18.90 12.05 3.86
C THR A 135 -19.53 12.58 2.56
N GLU A 136 -20.73 13.10 2.63
CA GLU A 136 -21.29 13.95 1.58
C GLU A 136 -20.63 15.32 1.67
N SER A 137 -19.66 15.60 0.81
CA SER A 137 -18.99 16.88 0.71
C SER A 137 -18.94 17.32 -0.76
N TRP A 138 -19.14 18.59 -1.01
CA TRP A 138 -19.03 19.22 -2.34
C TRP A 138 -17.65 19.06 -3.03
N ARG A 139 -16.67 18.53 -2.33
CA ARG A 139 -15.35 18.15 -2.88
C ARG A 139 -15.28 16.64 -3.02
N ASN A 140 -15.35 16.16 -4.24
CA ASN A 140 -15.38 14.74 -4.61
C ASN A 140 -14.10 13.94 -4.28
N TYR A 141 -13.09 14.52 -3.63
CA TYR A 141 -11.83 13.84 -3.33
C TYR A 141 -11.33 14.14 -1.93
N LYS A 142 -10.93 13.09 -1.23
CA LYS A 142 -10.31 13.14 0.10
C LYS A 142 -8.83 12.79 -0.02
N MET A 143 -7.99 13.50 0.71
CA MET A 143 -6.58 13.22 0.81
C MET A 143 -6.31 12.40 2.06
N ALA A 144 -5.59 11.29 1.91
CA ALA A 144 -5.18 10.44 3.02
C ALA A 144 -3.66 10.27 3.01
N GLY A 145 -3.06 10.43 4.17
CA GLY A 145 -1.66 10.09 4.40
C GLY A 145 -1.56 8.77 5.17
N SER A 146 -0.57 7.95 4.85
CA SER A 146 -0.29 6.73 5.61
C SER A 146 1.21 6.45 5.67
N VAL A 147 1.61 5.73 6.71
CA VAL A 147 2.97 5.19 6.82
C VAL A 147 2.82 3.70 7.10
N LEU A 148 3.40 2.88 6.22
CA LEU A 148 3.42 1.44 6.32
C LEU A 148 4.81 0.98 6.75
N VAL A 149 4.87 -0.04 7.59
CA VAL A 149 6.10 -0.76 7.97
C VAL A 149 5.85 -2.24 7.77
N GLY A 150 6.76 -2.93 7.11
CA GLY A 150 6.54 -4.33 6.78
C GLY A 150 7.79 -5.08 6.37
N LEU A 151 7.58 -6.34 6.06
CA LEU A 151 8.60 -7.27 5.60
C LEU A 151 8.28 -7.71 4.18
N THR A 152 9.31 -7.80 3.35
CA THR A 152 9.26 -8.35 1.99
C THR A 152 10.07 -9.62 1.93
N TYR A 153 9.44 -10.71 1.48
CA TYR A 153 10.07 -12.00 1.26
C TYR A 153 10.22 -12.28 -0.25
N MET A 154 11.42 -12.66 -0.65
CA MET A 154 11.80 -12.98 -2.03
C MET A 154 12.21 -14.45 -2.13
N PRO A 155 11.29 -15.38 -2.48
CA PRO A 155 11.53 -16.83 -2.42
C PRO A 155 12.59 -17.33 -3.38
N ALA A 156 12.81 -16.65 -4.49
CA ALA A 156 13.77 -17.06 -5.53
C ALA A 156 14.99 -16.14 -5.62
N ALA A 157 15.36 -15.47 -4.51
CA ALA A 157 16.61 -14.73 -4.48
C ALA A 157 17.78 -15.71 -4.50
N PRO A 158 18.67 -15.68 -5.51
CA PRO A 158 19.79 -16.60 -5.58
C PRO A 158 20.75 -16.35 -4.42
N MET A 159 21.00 -17.37 -3.62
CA MET A 159 22.00 -17.31 -2.56
C MET A 159 23.39 -17.06 -3.17
N GLY A 160 23.93 -15.89 -2.87
CA GLY A 160 25.36 -15.62 -3.06
C GLY A 160 25.86 -15.32 -4.47
N THR A 161 24.99 -15.16 -5.46
CA THR A 161 25.41 -14.82 -6.82
C THR A 161 25.38 -13.30 -7.00
N LYS A 162 26.51 -12.71 -7.37
CA LYS A 162 26.59 -11.32 -7.85
C LYS A 162 25.85 -11.25 -9.18
N ILE A 163 24.63 -10.77 -9.18
CA ILE A 163 23.86 -10.61 -10.41
C ILE A 163 24.30 -9.29 -11.06
N HIS A 164 24.98 -9.37 -12.18
CA HIS A 164 25.27 -8.24 -13.06
C HIS A 164 23.98 -7.80 -13.76
N PHE A 165 23.94 -6.58 -14.32
CA PHE A 165 22.79 -6.09 -15.11
C PHE A 165 22.41 -7.02 -16.27
N ASP A 166 23.38 -7.73 -16.82
CA ASP A 166 23.19 -8.70 -17.90
C ASP A 166 22.59 -10.02 -17.42
N ASP A 167 22.57 -10.28 -16.12
CA ASP A 167 22.12 -11.54 -15.51
C ASP A 167 20.71 -11.44 -14.90
N PHE A 168 19.93 -10.43 -15.27
CA PHE A 168 18.53 -10.37 -14.86
C PHE A 168 17.75 -11.50 -15.58
N ASP A 169 17.80 -12.67 -14.97
CA ASP A 169 17.22 -13.90 -15.54
C ASP A 169 15.72 -13.83 -15.64
N LYS A 170 15.20 -13.79 -16.86
CA LYS A 170 13.79 -13.82 -17.21
C LYS A 170 13.25 -15.23 -17.47
N SER A 171 14.09 -16.26 -17.35
CA SER A 171 13.78 -17.62 -17.77
C SER A 171 12.67 -18.28 -16.93
N SER A 172 12.45 -17.85 -15.69
CA SER A 172 11.40 -18.38 -14.82
C SER A 172 10.41 -17.30 -14.41
N PHE A 173 9.11 -17.65 -14.42
CA PHE A 173 8.04 -16.77 -13.94
C PHE A 173 8.22 -16.41 -12.45
N LEU A 174 8.78 -17.31 -11.65
CA LEU A 174 9.00 -17.13 -10.21
C LEU A 174 10.22 -16.25 -9.88
N ASN A 175 11.12 -16.05 -10.84
CA ASN A 175 12.28 -15.20 -10.63
C ASN A 175 11.83 -13.75 -10.38
N HIS A 176 12.44 -13.12 -9.39
CA HIS A 176 12.16 -11.73 -8.98
C HIS A 176 10.74 -11.47 -8.46
N MET A 177 10.00 -12.53 -8.11
CA MET A 177 8.74 -12.37 -7.36
C MET A 177 9.03 -12.06 -5.89
N PHE A 178 8.13 -11.31 -5.30
CA PHE A 178 8.17 -11.00 -3.86
C PHE A 178 6.76 -10.99 -3.26
N ILE A 179 6.71 -11.26 -1.96
CA ILE A 179 5.50 -11.14 -1.15
C ILE A 179 5.84 -10.21 0.02
N SER A 180 4.99 -9.23 0.29
CA SER A 180 5.19 -8.28 1.38
C SER A 180 3.98 -8.23 2.30
N LEU A 181 4.24 -8.21 3.60
CA LEU A 181 3.23 -8.00 4.64
C LEU A 181 3.58 -6.74 5.41
N SER A 182 2.61 -5.86 5.58
CA SER A 182 2.80 -4.61 6.32
C SER A 182 1.62 -4.25 7.20
N GLY A 183 1.93 -3.53 8.26
CA GLY A 183 0.98 -2.77 9.06
C GLY A 183 1.30 -1.29 9.00
N GLY A 184 0.31 -0.45 9.24
CA GLY A 184 0.54 0.98 9.18
C GLY A 184 -0.54 1.80 9.86
N ILE A 185 -0.24 3.08 9.96
CA ILE A 185 -1.16 4.10 10.44
C ILE A 185 -1.58 4.99 9.27
N SER A 186 -2.81 5.42 9.29
CA SER A 186 -3.37 6.32 8.27
C SER A 186 -4.11 7.48 8.92
N THR A 187 -4.05 8.64 8.30
CA THR A 187 -4.79 9.83 8.69
C THR A 187 -5.53 10.38 7.49
N LEU A 188 -6.69 10.96 7.73
CA LEU A 188 -7.54 11.57 6.72
C LEU A 188 -7.57 13.09 6.94
N LYS A 189 -7.51 13.84 5.84
CA LYS A 189 -7.63 15.30 5.85
C LYS A 189 -8.69 15.76 4.86
#